data_0d0c1915cf39bc6930cfc4d1da014d0d
#
_entry.id   0d0c1915cf39bc6930cfc4d1da014d0d
#
_cell.length_a   1.000
_cell.length_b   1.000
_cell.length_c   1.000
_cell.angle_alpha   90.00
_cell.angle_beta   90.00
_cell.angle_gamma   90.00
#
_symmetry.space_group_name_H-M   'P 1'
#
loop_
_entity.id
_entity.type
_entity.pdbx_description
1 polymer ?
#
loop_
_entity_poly.entity_id
_entity_poly.type
_entity_poly.pdbx_seq_one_letter_code
_entity_poly.pdbx_strand_id
1 'polypeptide(L)'
;MRSLHQAKGRKEQNLILLEGTHLLQECERLRLEPQLICSTDIWAQRHPCLLQLAPRQIVSPEVLCAMASTENPDGVVSLLAMPSDLTSLPRLDLASKPPLLLALDRVQDPGNLGTLLRTSLAAGVDQVWLGGGADPWQPKVLRASAGAVLQLQLKRWPSLVAGISIAKQSSFQILAAVQRGGRPYWEVDWQLPSVLLLGNEGAGLAAELTDEAQLVTVPHREEVESLNVAVAAGLMLMERNR
;
A
#
# COMPACT_ATOMS: atom_id res chain seq x y z
N MET A 1 12.93 -19.19 2.50
CA MET A 1 12.41 -18.14 1.60
C MET A 1 11.09 -18.52 0.89
N ARG A 2 10.95 -19.69 0.26
CA ARG A 2 9.68 -20.07 -0.43
C ARG A 2 8.41 -19.94 0.43
N SER A 3 8.49 -20.23 1.73
CA SER A 3 7.36 -20.06 2.67
C SER A 3 6.88 -18.60 2.77
N LEU A 4 7.77 -17.63 2.48
CA LEU A 4 7.43 -16.20 2.53
C LEU A 4 6.55 -15.72 1.37
N HIS A 5 6.38 -16.53 0.31
CA HIS A 5 5.39 -16.26 -0.72
C HIS A 5 3.95 -16.32 -0.16
N GLN A 6 3.75 -17.07 0.93
CA GLN A 6 2.46 -17.23 1.61
C GLN A 6 2.39 -16.35 2.87
N ALA A 7 1.21 -15.80 3.14
CA ALA A 7 0.96 -14.95 4.31
C ALA A 7 1.28 -15.65 5.64
N LYS A 8 0.98 -16.96 5.74
CA LYS A 8 1.31 -17.78 6.91
C LYS A 8 2.80 -17.76 7.20
N GLY A 9 3.64 -18.06 6.19
CA GLY A 9 5.09 -18.10 6.36
C GLY A 9 5.68 -16.74 6.75
N ARG A 10 5.15 -15.63 6.20
CA ARG A 10 5.56 -14.27 6.58
C ARG A 10 5.26 -13.98 8.05
N LYS A 11 4.05 -14.33 8.51
CA LYS A 11 3.64 -14.12 9.90
C LYS A 11 4.44 -14.98 10.88
N GLU A 12 4.65 -16.27 10.57
CA GLU A 12 5.41 -17.20 11.43
C GLU A 12 6.87 -16.80 11.59
N GLN A 13 7.49 -16.31 10.51
CA GLN A 13 8.91 -15.92 10.53
C GLN A 13 9.11 -14.43 10.83
N ASN A 14 8.05 -13.63 10.84
CA ASN A 14 8.08 -12.17 10.93
C ASN A 14 9.02 -11.54 9.88
N LEU A 15 9.01 -12.09 8.65
CA LEU A 15 9.87 -11.67 7.55
C LEU A 15 9.05 -11.44 6.28
N ILE A 16 9.55 -10.52 5.45
CA ILE A 16 9.09 -10.29 4.08
C ILE A 16 10.22 -10.55 3.09
N LEU A 17 9.84 -10.98 1.89
CA LEU A 17 10.76 -11.22 0.79
C LEU A 17 10.72 -10.01 -0.16
N LEU A 18 11.84 -9.33 -0.27
CA LEU A 18 12.05 -8.24 -1.23
C LEU A 18 12.73 -8.83 -2.47
N GLU A 19 12.10 -8.65 -3.64
CA GLU A 19 12.60 -9.15 -4.92
C GLU A 19 13.03 -8.00 -5.81
N GLY A 20 14.29 -8.01 -6.20
CA GLY A 20 14.83 -7.08 -7.18
C GLY A 20 15.64 -5.94 -6.59
N THR A 21 16.51 -5.40 -7.45
CA THR A 21 17.45 -4.33 -7.15
C THR A 21 16.76 -3.08 -6.58
N HIS A 22 15.62 -2.71 -7.18
CA HIS A 22 14.90 -1.48 -6.76
C HIS A 22 14.45 -1.54 -5.30
N LEU A 23 13.89 -2.67 -4.83
CA LEU A 23 13.44 -2.79 -3.44
C LEU A 23 14.62 -2.75 -2.46
N LEU A 24 15.78 -3.27 -2.85
CA LEU A 24 16.98 -3.18 -2.03
C LEU A 24 17.56 -1.75 -1.99
N GLN A 25 17.49 -1.01 -3.11
CA GLN A 25 17.82 0.43 -3.14
C GLN A 25 16.87 1.26 -2.26
N GLU A 26 15.58 0.89 -2.22
CA GLU A 26 14.64 1.53 -1.29
C GLU A 26 15.00 1.25 0.18
N CYS A 27 15.48 0.04 0.52
CA CYS A 27 16.01 -0.22 1.85
C CYS A 27 17.19 0.69 2.18
N GLU A 28 18.16 0.85 1.27
CA GLU A 28 19.29 1.76 1.45
C GLU A 28 18.83 3.21 1.69
N ARG A 29 17.96 3.72 0.82
CA ARG A 29 17.41 5.07 0.92
C ARG A 29 16.66 5.33 2.23
N LEU A 30 15.91 4.32 2.71
CA LEU A 30 15.10 4.39 3.93
C LEU A 30 15.88 3.99 5.18
N ARG A 31 17.15 3.60 5.05
CA ARG A 31 17.98 3.08 6.14
C ARG A 31 17.36 1.87 6.84
N LEU A 32 16.68 1.02 6.07
CA LEU A 32 16.18 -0.26 6.54
C LEU A 32 17.30 -1.29 6.43
N GLU A 33 17.39 -2.17 7.41
CA GLU A 33 18.47 -3.17 7.51
C GLU A 33 17.93 -4.55 7.09
N PRO A 34 18.18 -5.02 5.86
CA PRO A 34 17.88 -6.40 5.48
C PRO A 34 18.63 -7.38 6.36
N GLN A 35 18.03 -8.52 6.67
CA GLN A 35 18.68 -9.56 7.46
C GLN A 35 19.60 -10.46 6.63
N LEU A 36 19.31 -10.58 5.33
CA LEU A 36 20.08 -11.38 4.40
C LEU A 36 19.86 -10.89 2.97
N ILE A 37 20.92 -10.87 2.17
CA ILE A 37 20.88 -10.62 0.73
C ILE A 37 21.37 -11.88 0.02
N CYS A 38 20.56 -12.48 -0.84
CA CYS A 38 20.95 -13.54 -1.76
C CYS A 38 21.01 -13.00 -3.17
N SER A 39 22.14 -13.15 -3.84
CA SER A 39 22.31 -12.65 -5.20
C SER A 39 23.12 -13.60 -6.08
N THR A 40 22.98 -13.46 -7.40
CA THR A 40 23.90 -14.07 -8.34
C THR A 40 25.24 -13.35 -8.32
N ASP A 41 26.29 -14.04 -8.74
CA ASP A 41 27.64 -13.44 -8.84
C ASP A 41 27.66 -12.25 -9.81
N ILE A 42 27.00 -12.37 -10.96
CA ILE A 42 26.89 -11.29 -11.95
C ILE A 42 26.24 -10.04 -11.36
N TRP A 43 25.17 -10.20 -10.59
CA TRP A 43 24.50 -9.09 -9.93
C TRP A 43 25.40 -8.46 -8.85
N ALA A 44 26.06 -9.29 -8.05
CA ALA A 44 26.95 -8.87 -6.99
C ALA A 44 28.11 -7.98 -7.50
N GLN A 45 28.70 -8.35 -8.64
CA GLN A 45 29.77 -7.58 -9.29
C GLN A 45 29.27 -6.19 -9.76
N ARG A 46 28.01 -6.07 -10.16
CA ARG A 46 27.41 -4.81 -10.65
C ARG A 46 26.95 -3.88 -9.52
N HIS A 47 26.67 -4.43 -8.33
CA HIS A 47 26.08 -3.70 -7.20
C HIS A 47 26.84 -3.90 -5.88
N PRO A 48 28.17 -3.66 -5.83
CA PRO A 48 28.98 -3.94 -4.64
C PRO A 48 28.58 -3.12 -3.41
N CYS A 49 28.05 -1.90 -3.60
CA CYS A 49 27.59 -1.05 -2.50
C CYS A 49 26.36 -1.63 -1.79
N LEU A 50 25.38 -2.12 -2.55
CA LEU A 50 24.15 -2.69 -1.98
C LEU A 50 24.42 -3.98 -1.17
N LEU A 51 25.49 -4.70 -1.47
CA LEU A 51 25.88 -5.89 -0.72
C LEU A 51 26.40 -5.59 0.70
N GLN A 52 26.70 -4.33 1.01
CA GLN A 52 27.16 -3.92 2.32
C GLN A 52 26.04 -3.71 3.32
N LEU A 53 24.79 -3.68 2.84
CA LEU A 53 23.61 -3.41 3.68
C LEU A 53 23.28 -4.55 4.65
N ALA A 54 23.71 -5.79 4.37
CA ALA A 54 23.41 -6.97 5.18
C ALA A 54 24.38 -8.12 4.92
N PRO A 55 24.39 -9.17 5.76
CA PRO A 55 25.02 -10.44 5.43
C PRO A 55 24.57 -10.94 4.05
N ARG A 56 25.51 -11.46 3.27
CA ARG A 56 25.27 -11.82 1.87
C ARG A 56 25.58 -13.29 1.60
N GLN A 57 24.86 -13.86 0.63
CA GLN A 57 25.09 -15.18 0.09
C GLN A 57 25.01 -15.16 -1.44
N ILE A 58 26.07 -15.60 -2.09
CA ILE A 58 26.06 -15.82 -3.53
C ILE A 58 25.39 -17.16 -3.82
N VAL A 59 24.45 -17.17 -4.75
CA VAL A 59 23.69 -18.34 -5.16
C VAL A 59 23.70 -18.49 -6.68
N SER A 60 23.43 -19.71 -7.18
CA SER A 60 23.27 -19.89 -8.61
C SER A 60 21.96 -19.26 -9.12
N PRO A 61 21.85 -18.92 -10.42
CA PRO A 61 20.62 -18.40 -11.02
C PRO A 61 19.40 -19.31 -10.76
N GLU A 62 19.57 -20.63 -10.81
CA GLU A 62 18.50 -21.61 -10.55
C GLU A 62 18.00 -21.54 -9.11
N VAL A 63 18.91 -21.38 -8.15
CA VAL A 63 18.57 -21.23 -6.73
C VAL A 63 17.86 -19.91 -6.53
N LEU A 64 18.32 -18.81 -7.14
CA LEU A 64 17.66 -17.52 -7.06
C LEU A 64 16.24 -17.57 -7.65
N CYS A 65 16.05 -18.15 -8.83
CA CYS A 65 14.73 -18.38 -9.42
C CYS A 65 13.81 -19.19 -8.51
N ALA A 66 14.37 -20.18 -7.80
CA ALA A 66 13.60 -20.96 -6.84
C ALA A 66 13.20 -20.18 -5.57
N MET A 67 13.88 -19.09 -5.26
CA MET A 67 13.57 -18.19 -4.13
C MET A 67 12.57 -17.10 -4.53
N ALA A 68 12.64 -16.61 -5.77
CA ALA A 68 11.80 -15.54 -6.27
C ALA A 68 10.36 -16.00 -6.57
N SER A 69 9.42 -15.06 -6.63
CA SER A 69 8.05 -15.28 -7.09
C SER A 69 7.85 -14.85 -8.56
N THR A 70 8.84 -14.21 -9.16
CA THR A 70 8.87 -13.82 -10.58
C THR A 70 9.56 -14.89 -11.41
N GLU A 71 9.13 -15.06 -12.66
CA GLU A 71 9.73 -15.99 -13.63
C GLU A 71 11.16 -15.57 -14.01
N ASN A 72 11.41 -14.26 -14.11
CA ASN A 72 12.70 -13.70 -14.49
C ASN A 72 13.17 -12.69 -13.42
N PRO A 73 13.75 -13.16 -12.29
CA PRO A 73 14.29 -12.28 -11.26
C PRO A 73 15.54 -11.55 -11.77
N ASP A 74 15.73 -10.30 -11.33
CA ASP A 74 16.86 -9.45 -11.78
C ASP A 74 18.21 -9.75 -11.11
N GLY A 75 18.31 -10.85 -10.37
CA GLY A 75 19.56 -11.33 -9.82
C GLY A 75 19.73 -11.15 -8.31
N VAL A 76 18.74 -10.60 -7.59
CA VAL A 76 18.79 -10.41 -6.14
C VAL A 76 17.43 -10.64 -5.47
N VAL A 77 17.48 -11.24 -4.28
CA VAL A 77 16.38 -11.27 -3.31
C VAL A 77 16.94 -10.96 -1.93
N SER A 78 16.15 -10.29 -1.09
CA SER A 78 16.57 -9.99 0.29
C SER A 78 15.44 -10.23 1.29
N LEU A 79 15.82 -10.44 2.55
CA LEU A 79 14.89 -10.62 3.67
C LEU A 79 14.89 -9.37 4.53
N LEU A 80 13.70 -8.86 4.82
CA LEU A 80 13.51 -7.76 5.74
C LEU A 80 12.55 -8.17 6.85
N ALA A 81 12.76 -7.67 8.07
CA ALA A 81 11.78 -7.83 9.14
C ALA A 81 10.44 -7.21 8.72
N MET A 82 9.34 -7.91 8.96
CA MET A 82 8.01 -7.41 8.61
C MET A 82 7.69 -6.19 9.46
N PRO A 83 7.37 -5.03 8.83
CA PRO A 83 6.97 -3.85 9.59
C PRO A 83 5.71 -4.09 10.41
N SER A 84 5.65 -3.48 11.60
CA SER A 84 4.48 -3.56 12.48
C SER A 84 3.37 -2.61 12.04
N ASP A 85 2.12 -3.02 12.25
CA ASP A 85 0.97 -2.16 12.03
C ASP A 85 0.90 -1.04 13.07
N LEU A 86 0.33 0.10 12.70
CA LEU A 86 0.08 1.20 13.60
C LEU A 86 -1.02 0.89 14.63
N THR A 87 -0.89 1.49 15.80
CA THR A 87 -1.87 1.36 16.89
C THR A 87 -2.74 2.60 17.08
N SER A 88 -2.35 3.78 16.56
CA SER A 88 -3.05 5.05 16.81
C SER A 88 -3.39 5.80 15.52
N LEU A 89 -4.31 6.76 15.61
CA LEU A 89 -4.56 7.77 14.59
C LEU A 89 -3.42 8.81 14.54
N PRO A 90 -3.20 9.50 13.38
CA PRO A 90 -2.34 10.67 13.34
C PRO A 90 -2.91 11.76 14.27
N ARG A 91 -2.03 12.49 14.92
CA ARG A 91 -2.46 13.66 15.71
C ARG A 91 -2.92 14.75 14.75
N LEU A 92 -4.05 15.38 15.08
CA LEU A 92 -4.47 16.61 14.42
C LEU A 92 -3.55 17.73 14.90
N ASP A 93 -2.66 18.18 14.05
CA ASP A 93 -1.88 19.40 14.27
C ASP A 93 -2.49 20.52 13.42
N LEU A 94 -3.15 21.46 14.05
CA LEU A 94 -3.81 22.59 13.39
C LEU A 94 -2.81 23.53 12.68
N ALA A 95 -1.52 23.44 13.01
CA ALA A 95 -0.46 24.21 12.36
C ALA A 95 0.10 23.52 11.11
N SER A 96 -0.21 22.26 10.90
CA SER A 96 0.22 21.46 9.75
C SER A 96 -0.91 21.24 8.74
N LYS A 97 -0.58 20.67 7.58
CA LYS A 97 -1.59 20.24 6.60
C LYS A 97 -2.53 19.21 7.23
N PRO A 98 -3.87 19.39 7.13
CA PRO A 98 -4.83 18.47 7.72
C PRO A 98 -4.59 17.01 7.27
N PRO A 99 -4.70 16.02 8.15
CA PRO A 99 -4.39 14.64 7.80
C PRO A 99 -5.36 14.05 6.76
N LEU A 100 -4.81 13.25 5.85
CA LEU A 100 -5.52 12.47 4.86
C LEU A 100 -5.28 10.99 5.10
N LEU A 101 -6.35 10.25 5.32
CA LEU A 101 -6.34 8.80 5.48
C LEU A 101 -6.97 8.13 4.26
N LEU A 102 -6.42 7.01 3.83
CA LEU A 102 -7.02 6.15 2.81
C LEU A 102 -7.48 4.86 3.47
N ALA A 103 -8.78 4.53 3.38
CA ALA A 103 -9.31 3.27 3.89
C ALA A 103 -9.76 2.36 2.74
N LEU A 104 -9.25 1.16 2.69
CA LEU A 104 -9.44 0.18 1.63
C LEU A 104 -10.29 -0.98 2.14
N ASP A 105 -11.54 -1.06 1.67
CA ASP A 105 -12.46 -2.15 2.03
C ASP A 105 -12.27 -3.32 1.06
N ARG A 106 -11.54 -4.33 1.48
CA ARG A 106 -11.37 -5.63 0.80
C ARG A 106 -10.88 -5.52 -0.65
N VAL A 107 -9.94 -4.63 -0.94
CA VAL A 107 -9.26 -4.59 -2.25
C VAL A 107 -8.52 -5.91 -2.47
N GLN A 108 -8.90 -6.66 -3.53
CA GLN A 108 -8.45 -8.04 -3.75
C GLN A 108 -7.25 -8.15 -4.69
N ASP A 109 -7.18 -7.33 -5.73
CA ASP A 109 -6.08 -7.41 -6.69
C ASP A 109 -4.79 -6.81 -6.12
N PRO A 110 -3.69 -7.61 -6.07
CA PRO A 110 -2.42 -7.11 -5.56
C PRO A 110 -1.79 -5.99 -6.40
N GLY A 111 -2.11 -5.92 -7.68
CA GLY A 111 -1.66 -4.84 -8.56
C GLY A 111 -2.35 -3.53 -8.23
N ASN A 112 -3.68 -3.56 -8.03
CA ASN A 112 -4.44 -2.41 -7.57
C ASN A 112 -3.97 -1.95 -6.20
N LEU A 113 -3.82 -2.87 -5.23
CA LEU A 113 -3.32 -2.51 -3.91
C LEU A 113 -1.95 -1.85 -3.99
N GLY A 114 -1.00 -2.43 -4.75
CA GLY A 114 0.32 -1.84 -4.91
C GLY A 114 0.28 -0.44 -5.54
N THR A 115 -0.55 -0.24 -6.58
CA THR A 115 -0.75 1.06 -7.22
C THR A 115 -1.37 2.06 -6.27
N LEU A 116 -2.38 1.67 -5.49
CA LEU A 116 -3.01 2.50 -4.45
C LEU A 116 -1.98 2.96 -3.41
N LEU A 117 -1.14 2.05 -2.92
CA LEU A 117 -0.10 2.38 -1.94
C LEU A 117 0.94 3.36 -2.53
N ARG A 118 1.36 3.13 -3.77
CA ARG A 118 2.29 4.05 -4.45
C ARG A 118 1.68 5.45 -4.64
N THR A 119 0.43 5.51 -5.08
CA THR A 119 -0.31 6.76 -5.25
C THR A 119 -0.54 7.46 -3.91
N SER A 120 -0.86 6.71 -2.86
CA SER A 120 -1.02 7.24 -1.49
C SER A 120 0.24 7.94 -1.00
N LEU A 121 1.40 7.32 -1.17
CA LEU A 121 2.67 7.94 -0.81
C LEU A 121 2.92 9.23 -1.60
N ALA A 122 2.68 9.20 -2.92
CA ALA A 122 2.85 10.36 -3.80
C ALA A 122 1.90 11.51 -3.47
N ALA A 123 0.67 11.20 -3.03
CA ALA A 123 -0.32 12.20 -2.63
C ALA A 123 -0.14 12.73 -1.19
N GLY A 124 0.78 12.15 -0.41
CA GLY A 124 1.00 12.54 0.97
C GLY A 124 -0.10 12.05 1.91
N VAL A 125 -0.61 10.83 1.69
CA VAL A 125 -1.52 10.14 2.62
C VAL A 125 -0.76 9.80 3.90
N ASP A 126 -1.32 10.17 5.04
CA ASP A 126 -0.68 9.99 6.35
C ASP A 126 -0.78 8.55 6.85
N GLN A 127 -1.92 7.90 6.62
CA GLN A 127 -2.13 6.49 6.97
C GLN A 127 -2.99 5.77 5.94
N VAL A 128 -2.70 4.48 5.71
CA VAL A 128 -3.55 3.59 4.92
C VAL A 128 -4.17 2.54 5.84
N TRP A 129 -5.49 2.45 5.83
CA TRP A 129 -6.27 1.48 6.59
C TRP A 129 -6.71 0.34 5.70
N LEU A 130 -6.52 -0.88 6.16
CA LEU A 130 -6.82 -2.09 5.42
C LEU A 130 -7.94 -2.87 6.13
N GLY A 131 -9.11 -2.98 5.52
CA GLY A 131 -10.26 -3.76 5.97
C GLY A 131 -10.31 -5.14 5.31
N GLY A 132 -9.19 -5.87 5.30
CA GLY A 132 -9.08 -7.16 4.62
C GLY A 132 -8.55 -7.02 3.19
N GLY A 133 -8.75 -8.06 2.35
CA GLY A 133 -8.27 -8.09 0.97
C GLY A 133 -6.84 -8.61 0.82
N ALA A 134 -6.13 -8.11 -0.19
CA ALA A 134 -4.76 -8.51 -0.49
C ALA A 134 -3.79 -8.14 0.63
N ASP A 135 -2.81 -9.02 0.89
CA ASP A 135 -1.77 -8.75 1.89
C ASP A 135 -0.76 -7.73 1.35
N PRO A 136 -0.53 -6.58 2.02
CA PRO A 136 0.40 -5.55 1.57
C PRO A 136 1.86 -6.04 1.50
N TRP A 137 2.19 -7.08 2.27
CA TRP A 137 3.55 -7.62 2.35
C TRP A 137 3.84 -8.76 1.38
N GLN A 138 2.90 -9.13 0.50
CA GLN A 138 3.17 -10.13 -0.51
C GLN A 138 4.08 -9.56 -1.63
N PRO A 139 4.96 -10.40 -2.23
CA PRO A 139 5.94 -9.92 -3.22
C PRO A 139 5.35 -9.13 -4.38
N LYS A 140 4.15 -9.51 -4.88
CA LYS A 140 3.48 -8.80 -5.97
C LYS A 140 3.09 -7.36 -5.58
N VAL A 141 2.63 -7.12 -4.34
CA VAL A 141 2.30 -5.76 -3.84
C VAL A 141 3.57 -4.94 -3.61
N LEU A 142 4.61 -5.54 -3.01
CA LEU A 142 5.89 -4.88 -2.81
C LEU A 142 6.46 -4.34 -4.13
N ARG A 143 6.43 -5.15 -5.20
CA ARG A 143 6.88 -4.72 -6.53
C ARG A 143 5.94 -3.68 -7.14
N ALA A 144 4.62 -3.90 -7.12
CA ALA A 144 3.64 -3.00 -7.73
C ALA A 144 3.64 -1.61 -7.05
N SER A 145 3.89 -1.56 -5.74
CA SER A 145 4.05 -0.32 -5.01
C SER A 145 5.42 0.35 -5.23
N ALA A 146 6.34 -0.29 -5.95
CA ALA A 146 7.74 0.16 -6.07
C ALA A 146 8.37 0.52 -4.71
N GLY A 147 8.11 -0.29 -3.68
CA GLY A 147 8.61 -0.08 -2.32
C GLY A 147 7.88 0.99 -1.51
N ALA A 148 6.90 1.71 -2.06
CA ALA A 148 6.15 2.74 -1.34
C ALA A 148 5.52 2.21 -0.04
N VAL A 149 5.11 0.94 -0.02
CA VAL A 149 4.55 0.28 1.17
C VAL A 149 5.51 0.26 2.37
N LEU A 150 6.82 0.31 2.15
CA LEU A 150 7.84 0.35 3.20
C LEU A 150 7.91 1.71 3.93
N GLN A 151 7.32 2.75 3.34
CA GLN A 151 7.31 4.13 3.87
C GLN A 151 5.98 4.51 4.47
N LEU A 152 4.89 3.83 4.06
CA LEU A 152 3.53 4.16 4.48
C LEU A 152 3.24 3.62 5.88
N GLN A 153 2.47 4.39 6.61
CA GLN A 153 1.90 3.98 7.88
C GLN A 153 0.65 3.14 7.63
N LEU A 154 0.75 1.82 7.81
CA LEU A 154 -0.36 0.90 7.60
C LEU A 154 -1.06 0.56 8.92
N LYS A 155 -2.39 0.46 8.89
CA LYS A 155 -3.21 -0.05 9.99
C LYS A 155 -4.22 -1.06 9.48
N ARG A 156 -4.17 -2.28 10.01
CA ARG A 156 -5.18 -3.29 9.72
C ARG A 156 -6.34 -3.19 10.72
N TRP A 157 -7.54 -3.24 10.18
CA TRP A 157 -8.77 -3.23 10.96
C TRP A 157 -9.53 -4.53 10.74
N PRO A 158 -9.96 -5.22 11.80
CA PRO A 158 -10.91 -6.34 11.66
C PRO A 158 -12.22 -5.90 11.01
N SER A 159 -12.66 -4.66 11.29
CA SER A 159 -13.76 -3.97 10.63
C SER A 159 -13.42 -2.48 10.49
N LEU A 160 -13.53 -1.94 9.29
CA LEU A 160 -13.32 -0.50 9.03
C LEU A 160 -14.37 0.36 9.73
N VAL A 161 -15.55 -0.16 10.02
CA VAL A 161 -16.62 0.56 10.75
C VAL A 161 -16.10 1.12 12.08
N ALA A 162 -15.36 0.32 12.84
CA ALA A 162 -14.76 0.79 14.09
C ALA A 162 -13.75 1.94 13.87
N GLY A 163 -12.92 1.84 12.83
CA GLY A 163 -11.98 2.89 12.45
C GLY A 163 -12.68 4.19 12.06
N ILE A 164 -13.74 4.08 11.25
CA ILE A 164 -14.55 5.22 10.80
C ILE A 164 -15.24 5.91 11.97
N SER A 165 -15.80 5.15 12.92
CA SER A 165 -16.41 5.72 14.12
C SER A 165 -15.40 6.54 14.94
N ILE A 166 -14.17 6.06 15.09
CA ILE A 166 -13.10 6.79 15.79
C ILE A 166 -12.69 8.04 15.00
N ALA A 167 -12.58 7.96 13.68
CA ALA A 167 -12.25 9.11 12.83
C ALA A 167 -13.30 10.21 12.92
N LYS A 168 -14.60 9.86 12.89
CA LYS A 168 -15.69 10.81 13.08
C LYS A 168 -15.62 11.53 14.44
N GLN A 169 -15.39 10.78 15.52
CA GLN A 169 -15.20 11.37 16.86
C GLN A 169 -13.99 12.30 16.92
N SER A 170 -13.03 12.09 16.02
CA SER A 170 -11.84 12.94 15.88
C SER A 170 -12.00 14.02 14.78
N SER A 171 -13.22 14.36 14.40
CA SER A 171 -13.57 15.42 13.46
C SER A 171 -13.04 15.23 12.03
N PHE A 172 -12.83 13.99 11.59
CA PHE A 172 -12.58 13.70 10.18
C PHE A 172 -13.89 13.68 9.40
N GLN A 173 -13.91 14.30 8.20
CA GLN A 173 -14.93 13.99 7.22
C GLN A 173 -14.71 12.60 6.61
N ILE A 174 -15.79 11.89 6.35
CA ILE A 174 -15.74 10.55 5.78
C ILE A 174 -16.27 10.64 4.34
N LEU A 175 -15.43 10.30 3.38
CA LEU A 175 -15.71 10.38 1.94
C LEU A 175 -15.74 8.96 1.38
N ALA A 176 -16.89 8.51 0.92
CA ALA A 176 -17.05 7.18 0.31
C ALA A 176 -17.05 7.30 -1.22
N ALA A 177 -16.05 6.73 -1.85
CA ALA A 177 -15.96 6.72 -3.31
C ALA A 177 -16.98 5.75 -3.90
N VAL A 178 -17.87 6.27 -4.73
CA VAL A 178 -18.90 5.52 -5.44
C VAL A 178 -18.79 5.73 -6.95
N GLN A 179 -19.28 4.77 -7.71
CA GLN A 179 -19.25 4.85 -9.17
C GLN A 179 -20.14 5.99 -9.70
N ARG A 180 -21.33 6.15 -9.12
CA ARG A 180 -22.35 7.15 -9.54
C ARG A 180 -23.11 7.68 -8.33
N GLY A 181 -23.79 8.82 -8.52
CA GLY A 181 -24.68 9.37 -7.50
C GLY A 181 -23.99 10.09 -6.35
N GLY A 182 -22.66 10.19 -6.38
CA GLY A 182 -21.89 10.98 -5.43
C GLY A 182 -21.65 12.42 -5.92
N ARG A 183 -21.23 13.29 -5.00
CA ARG A 183 -20.73 14.63 -5.32
C ARG A 183 -19.44 14.51 -6.15
N PRO A 184 -19.23 15.33 -7.20
CA PRO A 184 -17.95 15.37 -7.90
C PRO A 184 -16.77 15.61 -6.95
N TYR A 185 -15.69 14.83 -7.07
CA TYR A 185 -14.57 14.87 -6.13
C TYR A 185 -13.90 16.25 -6.03
N TRP A 186 -13.92 17.06 -7.08
CA TRP A 186 -13.37 18.42 -7.10
C TRP A 186 -14.22 19.46 -6.36
N GLU A 187 -15.42 19.10 -5.93
CA GLU A 187 -16.28 19.96 -5.11
C GLU A 187 -16.14 19.66 -3.60
N VAL A 188 -15.34 18.69 -3.24
CA VAL A 188 -15.04 18.33 -1.85
C VAL A 188 -14.02 19.32 -1.29
N ASP A 189 -14.19 19.72 -0.04
CA ASP A 189 -13.17 20.48 0.68
C ASP A 189 -12.09 19.54 1.20
N TRP A 190 -11.04 19.37 0.41
CA TRP A 190 -9.88 18.54 0.76
C TRP A 190 -8.94 19.19 1.78
N GLN A 191 -9.21 20.42 2.24
CA GLN A 191 -8.47 21.09 3.31
C GLN A 191 -8.98 20.69 4.71
N LEU A 192 -9.99 19.85 4.79
CA LEU A 192 -10.45 19.25 6.05
C LEU A 192 -9.75 17.90 6.31
N PRO A 193 -9.55 17.51 7.61
CA PRO A 193 -9.14 16.15 7.94
C PRO A 193 -10.08 15.13 7.29
N SER A 194 -9.54 14.20 6.51
CA SER A 194 -10.36 13.37 5.62
C SER A 194 -9.98 11.90 5.71
N VAL A 195 -10.99 11.03 5.65
CA VAL A 195 -10.83 9.61 5.34
C VAL A 195 -11.50 9.34 4.01
N LEU A 196 -10.74 8.96 2.99
CA LEU A 196 -11.26 8.48 1.71
C LEU A 196 -11.43 6.96 1.77
N LEU A 197 -12.67 6.49 1.58
CA LEU A 197 -13.03 5.07 1.53
C LEU A 197 -13.07 4.60 0.07
N LEU A 198 -12.38 3.52 -0.23
CA LEU A 198 -12.45 2.81 -1.50
C LEU A 198 -12.86 1.36 -1.27
N GLY A 199 -13.79 0.88 -2.06
CA GLY A 199 -14.33 -0.47 -1.96
C GLY A 199 -13.61 -1.50 -2.82
N ASN A 200 -14.10 -2.74 -2.68
CA ASN A 200 -13.73 -3.86 -3.53
C ASN A 200 -14.04 -3.59 -5.00
N GLU A 201 -13.23 -4.11 -5.90
CA GLU A 201 -13.33 -3.88 -7.35
C GLU A 201 -14.67 -4.33 -7.96
N GLY A 202 -15.28 -5.39 -7.44
CA GLY A 202 -16.55 -5.90 -7.91
C GLY A 202 -17.72 -5.52 -7.01
N ALA A 203 -17.59 -5.72 -5.70
CA ALA A 203 -18.69 -5.52 -4.74
C ALA A 203 -18.84 -4.06 -4.26
N GLY A 204 -17.87 -3.18 -4.53
CA GLY A 204 -17.86 -1.82 -3.99
C GLY A 204 -17.63 -1.77 -2.49
N LEU A 205 -18.08 -0.71 -1.85
CA LEU A 205 -18.05 -0.52 -0.39
C LEU A 205 -19.19 -1.31 0.27
N ALA A 206 -18.95 -1.80 1.49
CA ALA A 206 -20.01 -2.32 2.34
C ALA A 206 -21.01 -1.22 2.71
N ALA A 207 -22.31 -1.55 2.80
CA ALA A 207 -23.37 -0.57 3.06
C ALA A 207 -23.12 0.21 4.37
N GLU A 208 -22.67 -0.48 5.42
CA GLU A 208 -22.39 0.12 6.73
C GLU A 208 -21.29 1.21 6.67
N LEU A 209 -20.45 1.19 5.62
CA LEU A 209 -19.42 2.21 5.42
C LEU A 209 -19.93 3.43 4.65
N THR A 210 -21.01 3.29 3.90
CA THR A 210 -21.61 4.36 3.08
C THR A 210 -22.70 5.13 3.80
N ASP A 211 -23.42 4.49 4.75
CA ASP A 211 -24.62 5.04 5.40
C ASP A 211 -24.39 6.40 6.09
N GLU A 212 -23.19 6.63 6.57
CA GLU A 212 -22.82 7.85 7.28
C GLU A 212 -21.68 8.62 6.62
N ALA A 213 -21.37 8.32 5.37
CA ALA A 213 -20.32 8.97 4.61
C ALA A 213 -20.88 9.94 3.56
N GLN A 214 -20.14 10.97 3.24
CA GLN A 214 -20.40 11.77 2.06
C GLN A 214 -19.98 10.96 0.82
N LEU A 215 -20.94 10.67 -0.06
CA LEU A 215 -20.66 9.97 -1.30
C LEU A 215 -19.95 10.90 -2.28
N VAL A 216 -18.82 10.44 -2.82
CA VAL A 216 -18.00 11.17 -3.79
C VAL A 216 -17.78 10.32 -5.03
N THR A 217 -17.72 10.96 -6.21
CA THR A 217 -17.55 10.24 -7.47
C THR A 217 -16.55 10.96 -8.38
N VAL A 218 -15.94 10.18 -9.29
CA VAL A 218 -15.25 10.69 -10.47
C VAL A 218 -16.25 10.63 -11.63
N PRO A 219 -16.85 11.75 -12.05
CA PRO A 219 -17.75 11.76 -13.19
C PRO A 219 -17.08 11.20 -14.44
N HIS A 220 -17.74 10.28 -15.10
CA HIS A 220 -17.28 9.64 -16.33
C HIS A 220 -18.47 9.31 -17.23
N ARG A 221 -18.20 8.94 -18.48
CA ARG A 221 -19.24 8.64 -19.48
C ARG A 221 -20.09 7.45 -19.06
N GLU A 222 -21.37 7.47 -19.43
CA GLU A 222 -22.35 6.44 -19.05
C GLU A 222 -22.05 5.07 -19.66
N GLU A 223 -21.38 5.03 -20.81
CA GLU A 223 -20.99 3.80 -21.49
C GLU A 223 -19.91 3.02 -20.75
N VAL A 224 -19.24 3.63 -19.78
CA VAL A 224 -18.25 3.00 -18.91
C VAL A 224 -18.90 2.71 -17.57
N GLU A 225 -18.93 1.44 -17.16
CA GLU A 225 -19.56 1.02 -15.91
C GLU A 225 -18.82 1.59 -14.70
N SER A 226 -17.48 1.47 -14.66
CA SER A 226 -16.65 1.96 -13.57
C SER A 226 -15.22 2.25 -14.03
N LEU A 227 -14.52 3.08 -13.29
CA LEU A 227 -13.08 3.26 -13.40
C LEU A 227 -12.35 2.22 -12.55
N ASN A 228 -11.13 1.86 -12.96
CA ASN A 228 -10.23 1.11 -12.09
C ASN A 228 -10.06 1.85 -10.76
N VAL A 229 -10.12 1.10 -9.64
CA VAL A 229 -10.11 1.68 -8.28
C VAL A 229 -8.85 2.51 -8.00
N ALA A 230 -7.69 2.10 -8.51
CA ALA A 230 -6.44 2.85 -8.33
C ALA A 230 -6.39 4.12 -9.18
N VAL A 231 -7.05 4.13 -10.35
CA VAL A 231 -7.20 5.33 -11.19
C VAL A 231 -8.13 6.33 -10.50
N ALA A 232 -9.30 5.89 -10.03
CA ALA A 232 -10.24 6.74 -9.30
C ALA A 232 -9.59 7.34 -8.04
N ALA A 233 -8.87 6.52 -7.27
CA ALA A 233 -8.11 6.98 -6.11
C ALA A 233 -7.08 8.04 -6.47
N GLY A 234 -6.34 7.84 -7.57
CA GLY A 234 -5.33 8.79 -8.03
C GLY A 234 -5.90 10.17 -8.29
N LEU A 235 -7.04 10.24 -8.99
CA LEU A 235 -7.73 11.50 -9.27
C LEU A 235 -8.17 12.21 -7.98
N MET A 236 -8.81 11.48 -7.06
CA MET A 236 -9.31 12.04 -5.80
C MET A 236 -8.19 12.47 -4.86
N LEU A 237 -7.17 11.62 -4.68
CA LEU A 237 -6.07 11.91 -3.76
C LEU A 237 -5.19 13.08 -4.23
N MET A 238 -4.97 13.20 -5.53
CA MET A 238 -4.15 14.28 -6.10
C MET A 238 -4.87 15.64 -6.11
N GLU A 239 -6.21 15.68 -6.08
CA GLU A 239 -6.98 16.92 -5.98
C GLU A 239 -6.61 17.71 -4.71
N ARG A 240 -6.30 17.02 -3.61
CA ARG A 240 -5.84 17.67 -2.38
C ARG A 240 -4.58 18.54 -2.54
N ASN A 241 -3.76 18.24 -3.54
CA ASN A 241 -2.49 18.94 -3.77
C ASN A 241 -2.66 20.09 -4.78
N ARG A 242 -3.88 20.30 -5.27
CA ARG A 242 -4.24 21.39 -6.18
C ARG A 242 -4.50 22.67 -5.36
#